data_d527b2a8cb3a5ded73a67db5f0374096
#
_entry.id   d527b2a8cb3a5ded73a67db5f0374096
#
_cell.length_a   1.000
_cell.length_b   1.000
_cell.length_c   1.000
_cell.angle_alpha   90.00
_cell.angle_beta   90.00
_cell.angle_gamma   90.00
#
_symmetry.space_group_name_H-M   'P 1'
#
loop_
_entity.id
_entity.type
_entity.pdbx_description
1 polymer ?
#
loop_
_entity_poly.entity_id
_entity_poly.type
_entity_poly.pdbx_seq_one_letter_code
_entity_poly.pdbx_strand_id
1 'polypeptide(L)'
;MEPSSLLAVFALVLSVGFGTEEGACQHCFLLRPVPXDGLPVEALQEDPDPALDPTERDLNVTELRGLLGARFDPRFMSASPPQEPRTPGGPRAAAGRKLRRRLQQWLWARAACPVQHAWSDLGARFWPRYVKVGSCSNKRSCSVPEGMLCTPARAAHVTLLRWRCRRRNALHCAWIPVQYPLISECKCACPS
;
A
#
# COMPACT_ATOMS: atom_id res chain seq x y z
N MET A 1 -54.18 -41.99 -14.72
CA MET A 1 -53.37 -40.81 -14.28
C MET A 1 -52.11 -41.36 -13.64
N GLU A 2 -51.00 -41.23 -14.39
CA GLU A 2 -49.72 -41.83 -14.01
C GLU A 2 -49.03 -41.06 -12.89
N PRO A 3 -48.51 -41.73 -11.88
CA PRO A 3 -47.84 -41.06 -10.72
C PRO A 3 -46.44 -40.50 -11.05
N SER A 4 -45.99 -40.71 -12.29
CA SER A 4 -44.63 -40.26 -12.73
C SER A 4 -44.47 -38.74 -12.91
N SER A 5 -45.60 -38.03 -13.09
CA SER A 5 -45.56 -36.57 -13.39
C SER A 5 -45.35 -35.72 -12.15
N LEU A 6 -45.75 -36.23 -10.96
CA LEU A 6 -45.60 -35.47 -9.72
C LEU A 6 -44.18 -35.52 -9.15
N LEU A 7 -43.48 -36.62 -9.41
CA LEU A 7 -42.08 -36.76 -8.98
C LEU A 7 -41.10 -35.85 -9.78
N ALA A 8 -41.41 -35.59 -11.04
CA ALA A 8 -40.60 -34.74 -11.90
C ALA A 8 -40.70 -33.23 -11.46
N VAL A 9 -41.89 -32.81 -11.01
CA VAL A 9 -42.10 -31.43 -10.54
C VAL A 9 -41.41 -31.21 -9.19
N PHE A 10 -41.42 -32.25 -8.31
CA PHE A 10 -40.73 -32.14 -7.01
C PHE A 10 -39.19 -32.09 -7.16
N ALA A 11 -38.63 -32.80 -8.15
CA ALA A 11 -37.21 -32.78 -8.43
C ALA A 11 -36.75 -31.40 -8.98
N LEU A 12 -37.62 -30.71 -9.71
CA LEU A 12 -37.33 -29.39 -10.28
C LEU A 12 -37.39 -28.27 -9.20
N VAL A 13 -38.21 -28.45 -8.17
CA VAL A 13 -38.34 -27.46 -7.10
C VAL A 13 -37.18 -27.55 -6.11
N LEU A 14 -36.58 -28.76 -5.94
CA LEU A 14 -35.47 -28.94 -5.01
C LEU A 14 -34.09 -28.50 -5.57
N SER A 15 -34.00 -28.25 -6.88
CA SER A 15 -32.74 -27.82 -7.50
C SER A 15 -32.53 -26.28 -7.47
N VAL A 16 -33.49 -25.52 -6.95
CA VAL A 16 -33.40 -24.05 -6.89
C VAL A 16 -32.91 -23.54 -5.54
N GLY A 17 -32.57 -24.42 -4.61
CA GLY A 17 -32.37 -24.07 -3.20
C GLY A 17 -30.94 -24.11 -2.65
N PHE A 18 -29.91 -24.19 -3.48
CA PHE A 18 -28.55 -24.07 -2.98
C PHE A 18 -27.73 -23.10 -3.86
N GLY A 19 -28.14 -21.84 -3.82
CA GLY A 19 -27.28 -20.77 -4.22
C GLY A 19 -26.25 -20.53 -3.11
N THR A 20 -25.06 -21.03 -3.27
CA THR A 20 -23.93 -20.64 -2.44
C THR A 20 -23.78 -19.13 -2.51
N GLU A 21 -23.73 -18.47 -1.35
CA GLU A 21 -23.46 -17.05 -1.24
C GLU A 21 -22.04 -16.72 -1.69
N GLU A 22 -21.80 -16.82 -2.99
CA GLU A 22 -20.61 -16.25 -3.64
C GLU A 22 -21.01 -14.95 -4.35
N GLY A 23 -21.66 -14.06 -3.61
CA GLY A 23 -22.29 -12.86 -4.18
C GLY A 23 -21.57 -11.54 -3.91
N ALA A 24 -20.33 -11.56 -3.43
CA ALA A 24 -19.72 -10.31 -2.99
C ALA A 24 -18.98 -9.53 -4.07
N CYS A 25 -18.61 -10.12 -5.21
CA CYS A 25 -17.78 -9.41 -6.18
C CYS A 25 -18.05 -9.77 -7.65
N GLN A 26 -19.32 -9.94 -8.02
CA GLN A 26 -19.69 -10.29 -9.40
C GLN A 26 -19.30 -9.20 -10.42
N HIS A 27 -19.20 -7.93 -9.99
CA HIS A 27 -18.69 -6.86 -10.85
C HIS A 27 -17.17 -6.90 -11.09
N CYS A 28 -16.44 -7.66 -10.29
CA CYS A 28 -14.99 -7.74 -10.42
C CYS A 28 -14.52 -8.58 -11.60
N PHE A 29 -15.37 -9.48 -12.09
CA PHE A 29 -15.02 -10.38 -13.22
C PHE A 29 -15.03 -9.69 -14.59
N LEU A 30 -15.63 -8.50 -14.69
CA LEU A 30 -15.76 -7.79 -15.97
C LEU A 30 -14.60 -6.83 -16.26
N LEU A 31 -13.76 -6.57 -15.29
CA LEU A 31 -12.58 -5.69 -15.45
C LEU A 31 -11.32 -6.57 -15.58
N ARG A 32 -10.74 -6.61 -16.76
CA ARG A 32 -9.45 -7.26 -16.99
C ARG A 32 -8.40 -6.69 -16.04
N PRO A 33 -7.67 -7.52 -15.28
CA PRO A 33 -6.59 -7.00 -14.43
C PRO A 33 -5.58 -6.25 -15.28
N VAL A 34 -5.38 -4.98 -14.99
CA VAL A 34 -4.29 -4.21 -15.60
C VAL A 34 -3.00 -4.67 -14.91
N PRO A 35 -1.95 -5.10 -15.65
CA PRO A 35 -0.69 -5.50 -15.05
C PRO A 35 -0.12 -4.42 -14.14
N UNK A 36 0.04 -4.67 -12.95
CA UNK A 36 0.41 -3.83 -12.17
C UNK A 36 1.68 -3.59 -12.33
N ASP A 37 2.06 -2.68 -12.70
CA ASP A 37 3.42 -2.21 -12.82
C ASP A 37 4.16 -2.28 -11.47
N GLY A 38 4.70 -3.42 -11.18
CA GLY A 38 5.59 -3.62 -10.04
C GLY A 38 4.97 -3.44 -8.65
N LEU A 39 3.66 -3.53 -8.52
CA LEU A 39 2.97 -3.58 -7.23
C LEU A 39 2.60 -5.02 -6.89
N PRO A 40 2.65 -5.48 -5.63
CA PRO A 40 2.90 -4.70 -4.39
C PRO A 40 4.37 -4.35 -4.17
N VAL A 41 4.58 -3.24 -3.51
CA VAL A 41 5.91 -2.77 -3.11
C VAL A 41 6.35 -3.57 -1.88
N GLU A 42 7.37 -4.40 -2.04
CA GLU A 42 8.01 -5.07 -0.90
C GLU A 42 8.87 -4.08 -0.13
N ALA A 43 8.71 -4.08 1.18
CA ALA A 43 9.59 -3.30 2.05
C ALA A 43 11.01 -3.87 1.96
N LEU A 44 11.96 -3.05 1.53
CA LEU A 44 13.37 -3.41 1.52
C LEU A 44 13.90 -3.34 2.96
N GLN A 45 13.87 -4.47 3.64
CA GLN A 45 14.52 -4.62 4.94
C GLN A 45 15.66 -5.61 4.80
N GLU A 46 16.82 -5.25 5.33
CA GLU A 46 17.99 -6.12 5.35
C GLU A 46 18.36 -6.43 6.79
N ASP A 47 18.68 -7.69 7.05
CA ASP A 47 19.11 -8.11 8.37
C ASP A 47 20.47 -7.49 8.69
N PRO A 48 20.67 -6.97 9.89
CA PRO A 48 21.96 -6.41 10.29
C PRO A 48 23.08 -7.47 10.24
N ASP A 49 24.22 -7.07 9.71
CA ASP A 49 25.41 -7.91 9.65
C ASP A 49 26.63 -7.03 9.95
N PRO A 50 27.18 -7.09 11.16
CA PRO A 50 28.28 -6.21 11.55
C PRO A 50 29.52 -6.28 10.65
N ALA A 51 29.71 -7.39 9.92
CA ALA A 51 30.84 -7.52 9.00
C ALA A 51 30.63 -6.76 7.67
N LEU A 52 29.38 -6.49 7.32
CA LEU A 52 29.00 -5.88 6.06
C LEU A 52 28.29 -4.53 6.22
N ASP A 53 27.92 -4.16 7.44
CA ASP A 53 27.22 -2.89 7.69
C ASP A 53 28.20 -1.70 7.60
N PRO A 54 27.72 -0.51 7.23
CA PRO A 54 28.57 0.67 7.18
C PRO A 54 29.04 1.06 8.58
N THR A 55 30.32 1.43 8.67
CA THR A 55 30.91 1.94 9.91
C THR A 55 30.60 3.43 10.09
N GLU A 56 30.94 3.99 11.25
CA GLU A 56 30.75 5.43 11.52
C GLU A 56 31.42 6.33 10.48
N ARG A 57 32.56 5.90 9.92
CA ARG A 57 33.29 6.64 8.88
C ARG A 57 32.50 6.70 7.58
N ASP A 58 31.73 5.66 7.28
CA ASP A 58 30.92 5.56 6.05
C ASP A 58 29.61 6.32 6.18
N LEU A 59 29.24 6.77 7.38
CA LEU A 59 27.97 7.44 7.70
C LEU A 59 28.11 8.97 7.80
N ASN A 60 29.08 9.56 7.10
CA ASN A 60 29.24 11.01 7.06
C ASN A 60 28.03 11.66 6.37
N VAL A 61 27.18 12.29 7.15
CA VAL A 61 25.91 12.90 6.70
C VAL A 61 26.14 13.94 5.60
N THR A 62 27.22 14.73 5.70
CA THR A 62 27.51 15.76 4.72
C THR A 62 27.87 15.16 3.35
N GLU A 63 28.71 14.13 3.35
CA GLU A 63 29.05 13.41 2.11
C GLU A 63 27.86 12.71 1.49
N LEU A 64 27.08 11.98 2.32
CA LEU A 64 25.91 11.24 1.87
C LEU A 64 24.84 12.18 1.32
N ARG A 65 24.66 13.33 1.95
CA ARG A 65 23.76 14.36 1.45
C ARG A 65 24.27 14.95 0.13
N GLY A 66 25.58 15.11 -0.01
CA GLY A 66 26.20 15.54 -1.27
C GLY A 66 26.01 14.53 -2.41
N LEU A 67 26.16 13.24 -2.11
CA LEU A 67 25.95 12.15 -3.07
C LEU A 67 24.49 12.09 -3.56
N LEU A 68 23.54 12.33 -2.66
CA LEU A 68 22.12 12.34 -3.02
C LEU A 68 21.72 13.65 -3.70
N GLY A 69 22.33 14.78 -3.28
CA GLY A 69 22.13 16.10 -3.87
C GLY A 69 20.68 16.56 -3.84
N ALA A 70 20.20 17.06 -4.99
CA ALA A 70 18.84 17.56 -5.17
C ALA A 70 17.76 16.46 -5.04
N ARG A 71 18.15 15.20 -5.03
CA ARG A 71 17.20 14.06 -4.88
C ARG A 71 16.78 13.82 -3.42
N PHE A 72 17.42 14.51 -2.45
CA PHE A 72 16.98 14.44 -1.06
C PHE A 72 15.70 15.26 -0.87
N ASP A 73 14.61 14.59 -0.53
CA ASP A 73 13.30 15.24 -0.29
C ASP A 73 12.93 15.10 1.19
N PRO A 74 13.02 16.18 1.98
CA PRO A 74 12.71 16.11 3.41
C PRO A 74 11.25 15.81 3.74
N ARG A 75 10.36 15.87 2.76
CA ARG A 75 8.95 15.47 2.97
C ARG A 75 8.82 13.96 3.12
N PHE A 76 9.73 13.20 2.53
CA PHE A 76 9.70 11.74 2.50
C PHE A 76 10.92 11.08 3.10
N MET A 77 11.96 11.85 3.46
CA MET A 77 13.26 11.33 3.89
C MET A 77 13.76 12.01 5.16
N SER A 78 14.30 11.22 6.10
CA SER A 78 14.94 11.75 7.29
C SER A 78 16.17 10.90 7.66
N ALA A 79 17.26 11.55 8.01
CA ALA A 79 18.49 10.88 8.48
C ALA A 79 18.38 10.49 9.97
N SER A 80 17.52 11.18 10.73
CA SER A 80 17.29 10.91 12.15
C SER A 80 15.83 10.50 12.38
N PRO A 81 15.51 9.86 13.54
CA PRO A 81 14.14 9.47 13.82
C PRO A 81 13.18 10.67 13.74
N PRO A 82 12.19 10.63 12.86
CA PRO A 82 11.27 11.75 12.70
C PRO A 82 10.32 11.85 13.88
N GLN A 83 10.12 13.07 14.35
CA GLN A 83 9.10 13.37 15.37
C GLN A 83 7.77 13.57 14.66
N GLU A 84 6.84 12.65 14.86
CA GLU A 84 5.49 12.83 14.32
C GLU A 84 4.77 13.96 15.07
N PRO A 85 4.34 15.03 14.36
CA PRO A 85 3.48 16.00 14.99
C PRO A 85 2.16 15.33 15.38
N ARG A 86 1.75 15.53 16.65
CA ARG A 86 0.43 15.06 17.11
C ARG A 86 -0.64 15.78 16.30
N THR A 87 -1.27 15.06 15.38
CA THR A 87 -2.34 15.62 14.57
C THR A 87 -3.53 15.96 15.47
N PRO A 88 -3.94 17.22 15.57
CA PRO A 88 -5.21 17.55 16.24
C PRO A 88 -6.35 16.85 15.48
N GLY A 89 -7.28 16.27 16.19
CA GLY A 89 -8.38 15.50 15.63
C GLY A 89 -9.04 16.15 14.42
N GLY A 90 -9.36 15.34 13.43
CA GLY A 90 -9.89 15.76 12.14
C GLY A 90 -11.14 16.66 12.23
N PRO A 91 -11.47 17.37 11.16
CA PRO A 91 -12.52 18.38 11.17
C PRO A 91 -13.87 17.81 11.59
N ARG A 92 -14.48 18.39 12.63
CA ARG A 92 -15.84 18.10 13.03
C ARG A 92 -16.79 18.54 11.93
N ALA A 93 -17.55 17.61 11.40
CA ALA A 93 -18.56 17.90 10.40
C ALA A 93 -19.61 18.88 10.95
N ALA A 94 -19.76 20.01 10.32
CA ALA A 94 -20.79 20.99 10.71
C ALA A 94 -22.19 20.39 10.54
N ALA A 95 -22.97 20.43 11.62
CA ALA A 95 -24.36 19.97 11.62
C ALA A 95 -25.25 20.91 10.79
N GLY A 96 -26.05 20.38 9.89
CA GLY A 96 -27.11 21.16 9.23
C GLY A 96 -27.26 21.09 7.72
N ARG A 97 -26.76 20.04 7.05
CA ARG A 97 -26.94 19.90 5.58
C ARG A 97 -27.99 18.84 5.23
N LYS A 98 -28.72 19.06 4.12
CA LYS A 98 -29.78 18.20 3.60
C LYS A 98 -29.34 16.74 3.45
N LEU A 99 -30.25 15.79 3.71
CA LEU A 99 -30.03 14.35 3.72
C LEU A 99 -29.26 13.84 2.48
N ARG A 100 -29.60 14.36 1.31
CA ARG A 100 -28.93 14.00 0.03
C ARG A 100 -27.44 14.29 0.07
N ARG A 101 -27.03 15.46 0.60
CA ARG A 101 -25.61 15.83 0.74
C ARG A 101 -24.90 14.94 1.76
N ARG A 102 -25.57 14.59 2.85
CA ARG A 102 -25.03 13.67 3.86
C ARG A 102 -24.78 12.29 3.28
N LEU A 103 -25.75 11.77 2.50
CA LEU A 103 -25.60 10.47 1.83
C LEU A 103 -24.45 10.50 0.81
N GLN A 104 -24.35 11.53 0.00
CA GLN A 104 -23.25 11.71 -0.95
C GLN A 104 -21.90 11.77 -0.21
N GLN A 105 -21.81 12.56 0.84
CA GLN A 105 -20.57 12.67 1.65
C GLN A 105 -20.22 11.33 2.29
N TRP A 106 -21.20 10.57 2.78
CA TRP A 106 -21.00 9.26 3.37
C TRP A 106 -20.49 8.27 2.32
N LEU A 107 -21.10 8.24 1.14
CA LEU A 107 -20.67 7.39 0.03
C LEU A 107 -19.25 7.74 -0.43
N TRP A 108 -18.96 9.03 -0.57
CA TRP A 108 -17.61 9.50 -0.92
C TRP A 108 -16.56 9.10 0.13
N ALA A 109 -16.88 9.31 1.39
CA ALA A 109 -15.98 8.94 2.49
C ALA A 109 -15.76 7.42 2.57
N ARG A 110 -16.78 6.64 2.21
CA ARG A 110 -16.67 5.18 2.18
C ARG A 110 -15.84 4.70 0.99
N ALA A 111 -16.08 5.30 -0.20
CA ALA A 111 -15.39 4.91 -1.43
C ALA A 111 -13.97 5.48 -1.54
N ALA A 112 -13.62 6.46 -0.73
CA ALA A 112 -12.30 7.08 -0.77
C ALA A 112 -11.22 6.14 -0.25
N CYS A 113 -10.15 6.02 -1.01
CA CYS A 113 -8.96 5.25 -0.64
C CYS A 113 -7.76 6.19 -0.46
N PRO A 114 -7.71 6.94 0.64
CA PRO A 114 -6.57 7.82 0.88
C PRO A 114 -5.31 7.02 1.20
N VAL A 115 -4.17 7.50 0.71
CA VAL A 115 -2.87 6.94 1.11
C VAL A 115 -2.60 7.32 2.55
N GLN A 116 -2.32 6.33 3.37
CA GLN A 116 -1.88 6.51 4.76
C GLN A 116 -0.35 6.53 4.77
N HIS A 117 0.23 7.54 5.38
CA HIS A 117 1.68 7.67 5.43
C HIS A 117 2.21 7.35 6.83
N ALA A 118 3.30 6.58 6.87
CA ALA A 118 4.02 6.27 8.10
C ALA A 118 5.52 6.29 7.83
N TRP A 119 6.31 6.63 8.85
CA TRP A 119 7.76 6.56 8.74
C TRP A 119 8.23 5.12 8.93
N SER A 120 9.06 4.65 8.02
CA SER A 120 9.68 3.32 8.05
C SER A 120 11.17 3.47 8.26
N ASP A 121 11.74 2.68 9.16
CA ASP A 121 13.18 2.56 9.36
C ASP A 121 13.69 1.47 8.43
N LEU A 122 14.53 1.84 7.46
CA LEU A 122 15.08 0.92 6.47
C LEU A 122 16.36 0.21 6.94
N GLY A 123 16.87 0.61 8.11
CA GLY A 123 18.09 0.04 8.68
C GLY A 123 19.37 0.79 8.27
N ALA A 124 20.49 0.31 8.78
CA ALA A 124 21.80 0.99 8.65
C ALA A 124 22.33 1.02 7.21
N ARG A 125 21.88 0.10 6.37
CA ARG A 125 22.36 -0.01 4.97
C ARG A 125 21.63 0.90 4.00
N PHE A 126 20.73 1.76 4.48
CA PHE A 126 20.03 2.74 3.67
C PHE A 126 20.27 4.15 4.20
N TRP A 127 20.46 5.09 3.28
CA TRP A 127 20.56 6.51 3.63
C TRP A 127 19.73 7.36 2.66
N PRO A 128 18.84 8.24 3.13
CA PRO A 128 18.48 8.42 4.54
C PRO A 128 17.81 7.17 5.13
N ARG A 129 18.04 6.94 6.41
CA ARG A 129 17.57 5.74 7.11
C ARG A 129 16.05 5.69 7.24
N TYR A 130 15.42 6.85 7.43
CA TYR A 130 13.98 6.93 7.64
C TYR A 130 13.31 7.46 6.37
N VAL A 131 12.30 6.71 5.89
CA VAL A 131 11.55 7.06 4.68
C VAL A 131 10.06 7.02 5.00
N LYS A 132 9.33 8.04 4.55
CA LYS A 132 7.89 8.14 4.73
C LYS A 132 7.19 7.33 3.64
N VAL A 133 6.75 6.14 4.00
CA VAL A 133 6.11 5.20 3.05
C VAL A 133 4.60 5.38 3.05
N GLY A 134 3.99 5.13 1.89
CA GLY A 134 2.54 5.12 1.73
C GLY A 134 1.99 3.70 1.83
N SER A 135 0.83 3.55 2.41
CA SER A 135 0.08 2.30 2.45
C SER A 135 -1.40 2.54 2.18
N CYS A 136 -2.08 1.53 1.69
CA CYS A 136 -3.52 1.59 1.44
C CYS A 136 -4.26 0.88 2.58
N SER A 137 -5.33 1.51 3.09
CA SER A 137 -6.11 0.92 4.16
C SER A 137 -6.97 -0.23 3.62
N ASN A 138 -6.69 -1.44 4.08
CA ASN A 138 -7.47 -2.65 3.73
C ASN A 138 -8.38 -3.12 4.87
N LYS A 139 -8.57 -2.29 5.91
CA LYS A 139 -9.32 -2.67 7.12
C LYS A 139 -10.83 -2.72 6.93
N ARG A 140 -11.33 -2.08 5.86
CA ARG A 140 -12.77 -2.05 5.58
C ARG A 140 -13.00 -2.01 4.07
N SER A 141 -14.16 -2.47 3.65
CA SER A 141 -14.57 -2.38 2.26
C SER A 141 -14.74 -0.92 1.84
N CYS A 142 -14.28 -0.58 0.66
CA CYS A 142 -14.45 0.73 0.03
C CYS A 142 -15.62 0.76 -0.95
N SER A 143 -16.39 -0.32 -1.08
CA SER A 143 -17.52 -0.42 -1.99
C SER A 143 -18.85 -0.63 -1.27
N VAL A 144 -19.96 -0.40 -2.00
CA VAL A 144 -21.32 -0.74 -1.60
C VAL A 144 -21.96 -1.41 -2.82
N PRO A 145 -22.34 -2.71 -2.73
CA PRO A 145 -22.16 -3.62 -1.62
C PRO A 145 -20.70 -3.89 -1.26
N GLU A 146 -20.46 -4.43 -0.09
CA GLU A 146 -19.11 -4.69 0.42
C GLU A 146 -18.42 -5.79 -0.41
N GLY A 147 -17.07 -5.74 -0.49
CA GLY A 147 -16.27 -6.74 -1.19
C GLY A 147 -14.99 -6.22 -1.81
N MET A 148 -14.93 -4.91 -2.10
CA MET A 148 -13.70 -4.29 -2.63
C MET A 148 -12.86 -3.67 -1.51
N LEU A 149 -11.55 -3.65 -1.71
CA LEU A 149 -10.58 -3.09 -0.75
C LEU A 149 -9.72 -2.01 -1.41
N CYS A 150 -9.17 -1.14 -0.60
CA CYS A 150 -8.20 -0.15 -1.08
C CYS A 150 -6.87 -0.84 -1.39
N THR A 151 -6.45 -0.82 -2.64
CA THR A 151 -5.21 -1.42 -3.13
C THR A 151 -4.31 -0.35 -3.74
N PRO A 152 -2.99 -0.55 -3.79
CA PRO A 152 -2.10 0.36 -4.47
C PRO A 152 -2.45 0.53 -5.96
N ALA A 153 -2.47 1.77 -6.42
CA ALA A 153 -2.78 2.11 -7.83
C ALA A 153 -1.57 2.70 -8.54
N ARG A 154 -0.76 3.49 -7.84
CA ARG A 154 0.45 4.10 -8.39
C ARG A 154 1.56 4.14 -7.36
N ALA A 155 2.80 4.08 -7.83
CA ALA A 155 3.99 4.32 -7.05
C ALA A 155 4.78 5.49 -7.64
N ALA A 156 5.27 6.36 -6.79
CA ALA A 156 6.32 7.32 -7.11
C ALA A 156 7.66 6.73 -6.70
N HIS A 157 8.74 7.12 -7.34
CA HIS A 157 10.06 6.63 -6.99
C HIS A 157 10.90 7.74 -6.37
N VAL A 158 11.56 7.41 -5.28
CA VAL A 158 12.57 8.28 -4.65
C VAL A 158 13.93 7.62 -4.76
N THR A 159 14.97 8.42 -4.88
CA THR A 159 16.35 7.91 -4.90
C THR A 159 16.89 7.88 -3.49
N LEU A 160 17.36 6.72 -3.05
CA LEU A 160 18.07 6.53 -1.79
C LEU A 160 19.47 6.04 -2.09
N LEU A 161 20.35 6.12 -1.10
CA LEU A 161 21.64 5.45 -1.15
C LEU A 161 21.51 4.12 -0.42
N ARG A 162 22.04 3.07 -1.00
CA ARG A 162 22.09 1.72 -0.42
C ARG A 162 23.55 1.31 -0.29
N TRP A 163 23.93 0.86 0.90
CA TRP A 163 25.26 0.32 1.16
C TRP A 163 25.37 -1.06 0.57
N ARG A 164 26.36 -1.26 -0.31
CA ARG A 164 26.58 -2.54 -0.98
C ARG A 164 28.04 -2.90 -0.94
N CYS A 165 28.30 -4.14 -0.54
CA CYS A 165 29.62 -4.74 -0.53
C CYS A 165 29.75 -5.77 -1.66
N ARG A 166 30.86 -5.74 -2.35
CA ARG A 166 31.21 -6.74 -3.37
C ARG A 166 32.56 -7.36 -3.00
N ARG A 167 32.62 -8.68 -3.05
CA ARG A 167 33.84 -9.44 -2.85
C ARG A 167 34.34 -9.90 -4.23
N ARG A 168 35.46 -9.36 -4.67
CA ARG A 168 36.20 -9.88 -5.82
C ARG A 168 37.55 -10.40 -5.33
N ASN A 169 38.55 -9.54 -5.18
CA ASN A 169 39.86 -9.88 -4.58
C ASN A 169 39.92 -9.41 -3.12
N ALA A 170 39.23 -8.31 -2.82
CA ALA A 170 39.06 -7.76 -1.50
C ALA A 170 37.60 -7.33 -1.32
N LEU A 171 37.17 -7.11 -0.09
CA LEU A 171 35.84 -6.61 0.21
C LEU A 171 35.81 -5.10 -0.09
N HIS A 172 35.01 -4.72 -1.08
CA HIS A 172 34.75 -3.32 -1.44
C HIS A 172 33.30 -2.95 -1.16
N CYS A 173 33.10 -1.99 -0.30
CA CYS A 173 31.79 -1.48 0.06
C CYS A 173 31.64 -0.03 -0.38
N ALA A 174 30.45 0.34 -0.83
CA ALA A 174 30.17 1.70 -1.30
C ALA A 174 28.66 2.02 -1.21
N TRP A 175 28.36 3.29 -1.08
CA TRP A 175 27.01 3.82 -1.20
C TRP A 175 26.63 3.94 -2.67
N ILE A 176 25.58 3.25 -3.09
CA ILE A 176 25.08 3.31 -4.47
C ILE A 176 23.65 3.86 -4.49
N PRO A 177 23.32 4.73 -5.46
CA PRO A 177 21.94 5.22 -5.59
C PRO A 177 21.01 4.11 -6.09
N VAL A 178 19.86 3.96 -5.43
CA VAL A 178 18.82 3.00 -5.80
C VAL A 178 17.47 3.69 -5.84
N GLN A 179 16.58 3.20 -6.69
CA GLN A 179 15.20 3.69 -6.76
C GLN A 179 14.34 2.91 -5.75
N TYR A 180 13.65 3.65 -4.90
CA TYR A 180 12.76 3.08 -3.88
C TYR A 180 11.33 3.50 -4.20
N PRO A 181 10.41 2.55 -4.41
CA PRO A 181 9.04 2.89 -4.73
C PRO A 181 8.24 3.30 -3.48
N LEU A 182 7.48 4.38 -3.60
CA LEU A 182 6.55 4.86 -2.58
C LEU A 182 5.13 4.82 -3.14
N ILE A 183 4.20 4.20 -2.45
CA ILE A 183 2.81 4.22 -2.87
C ILE A 183 2.31 5.67 -2.83
N SER A 184 1.93 6.20 -3.99
CA SER A 184 1.46 7.57 -4.16
C SER A 184 -0.05 7.68 -4.35
N GLU A 185 -0.71 6.58 -4.74
CA GLU A 185 -2.15 6.56 -4.97
C GLU A 185 -2.73 5.19 -4.64
N CYS A 186 -3.92 5.18 -4.03
CA CYS A 186 -4.69 3.96 -3.78
C CYS A 186 -6.02 4.02 -4.54
N LYS A 187 -6.53 2.87 -4.96
CA LYS A 187 -7.82 2.72 -5.62
C LYS A 187 -8.65 1.65 -4.94
N CYS A 188 -9.96 1.77 -5.08
CA CYS A 188 -10.90 0.73 -4.63
C CYS A 188 -10.96 -0.35 -5.71
N ALA A 189 -10.58 -1.58 -5.36
CA ALA A 189 -10.52 -2.70 -6.31
C ALA A 189 -10.83 -4.02 -5.62
N CYS A 190 -11.11 -5.04 -6.43
CA CYS A 190 -11.32 -6.39 -5.93
C CYS A 190 -10.02 -6.96 -5.36
N PRO A 191 -10.08 -7.69 -4.26
CA PRO A 191 -8.90 -8.39 -3.78
C PRO A 191 -8.45 -9.44 -4.82
N SER A 192 -7.16 -9.51 -5.04
CA SER A 192 -6.53 -10.48 -5.94
C SER A 192 -6.34 -11.83 -5.26
#